data_981009646f3999d241431c8db946de14
#
_entry.id   981009646f3999d241431c8db946de14
#
_cell.length_a   1.000
_cell.length_b   1.000
_cell.length_c   1.000
_cell.angle_alpha   90.00
_cell.angle_beta   90.00
_cell.angle_gamma   90.00
#
_symmetry.space_group_name_H-M   'P 1'
#
loop_
_entity.id
_entity.type
_entity.pdbx_description
1 polymer ?
#
loop_
_entity_poly.entity_id
_entity_poly.type
_entity_poly.pdbx_seq_one_letter_code
_entity_poly.pdbx_strand_id
1 'polypeptide(L)' 'RVTILVIDGRRDSYSIGASYAIMSKMFRAFDVWEAINLDGGGSSTFAVRKAETFETRNRPTDTAGDREVVNGLAIVKSEN' A
#
# COMPACT_ATOMS: atom_id res chain seq x y z
N ARG A 1 8.04 13.71 -8.60
CA ARG A 1 8.13 12.31 -8.14
C ARG A 1 7.00 11.99 -7.18
N VAL A 2 6.42 10.82 -7.31
CA VAL A 2 5.35 10.33 -6.44
C VAL A 2 5.87 9.13 -5.66
N THR A 3 5.62 9.14 -4.35
CA THR A 3 5.95 8.02 -3.47
C THR A 3 4.65 7.44 -2.92
N ILE A 4 4.45 6.15 -3.07
CA ILE A 4 3.29 5.44 -2.52
C ILE A 4 3.79 4.48 -1.46
N LEU A 5 3.18 4.53 -0.28
CA LEU A 5 3.55 3.72 0.86
C LEU A 5 2.36 2.88 1.30
N VAL A 6 2.56 1.58 1.41
CA VAL A 6 1.58 0.64 1.97
C VAL A 6 2.19 0.00 3.20
N ILE A 7 1.46 0.05 4.31
CA ILE A 7 1.91 -0.53 5.57
C ILE A 7 0.90 -1.59 5.99
N ASP A 8 1.37 -2.82 6.11
CA ASP A 8 0.54 -3.89 6.65
C ASP A 8 0.24 -3.64 8.12
N GLY A 9 -0.90 -4.09 8.58
CA GLY A 9 -1.31 -3.91 9.95
C GLY A 9 -2.26 -4.97 10.44
N ARG A 10 -2.75 -4.79 11.66
CA ARG A 10 -3.73 -5.67 12.30
C ARG A 10 -3.27 -7.12 12.46
N ARG A 11 -1.95 -7.35 12.48
CA ARG A 11 -1.37 -8.69 12.69
C ARG A 11 -0.28 -8.60 13.75
N ASP A 12 -0.61 -8.97 14.98
CA ASP A 12 0.27 -8.82 16.13
C ASP A 12 1.63 -9.49 15.94
N SER A 13 1.67 -10.61 15.25
CA SER A 13 2.92 -11.37 15.03
C SER A 13 3.68 -10.93 13.76
N TYR A 14 3.12 -10.02 12.97
CA TYR A 14 3.72 -9.58 11.71
C TYR A 14 3.88 -8.07 11.64
N SER A 15 2.76 -7.35 11.64
CA SER A 15 2.76 -5.89 11.57
C SER A 15 1.48 -5.34 12.18
N ILE A 16 1.61 -4.41 13.12
CA ILE A 16 0.46 -3.76 13.75
C ILE A 16 0.05 -2.49 13.00
N GLY A 17 0.78 -2.11 11.97
CA GLY A 17 0.55 -0.87 11.23
C GLY A 17 1.37 0.28 11.77
N ALA A 18 0.96 1.49 11.42
CA ALA A 18 1.67 2.69 11.83
C ALA A 18 0.70 3.82 12.15
N SER A 19 1.07 4.66 13.12
CA SER A 19 0.35 5.89 13.40
C SER A 19 0.66 6.96 12.35
N TYR A 20 -0.15 8.01 12.29
CA TYR A 20 0.13 9.13 11.39
C TYR A 20 1.48 9.80 11.71
N ALA A 21 1.87 9.84 12.99
CA ALA A 21 3.16 10.39 13.38
C ALA A 21 4.32 9.58 12.81
N ILE A 22 4.21 8.25 12.86
CA ILE A 22 5.24 7.35 12.29
C ILE A 22 5.27 7.48 10.77
N MET A 23 4.10 7.52 10.11
CA MET A 23 4.02 7.70 8.66
C MET A 23 4.65 9.02 8.22
N SER A 24 4.43 10.09 8.97
CA SER A 24 5.07 11.38 8.69
C SER A 24 6.58 11.30 8.72
N LYS A 25 7.14 10.57 9.69
CA LYS A 25 8.58 10.35 9.76
C LYS A 25 9.09 9.53 8.58
N MET A 26 8.35 8.53 8.15
CA MET A 26 8.70 7.72 6.99
C MET A 26 8.74 8.56 5.72
N PHE A 27 7.73 9.40 5.50
CA PHE A 27 7.71 10.27 4.32
C PHE A 27 8.85 11.29 4.33
N ARG A 28 9.21 11.81 5.49
CA ARG A 28 10.37 12.68 5.60
C ARG A 28 11.66 11.95 5.23
N ALA A 29 11.80 10.70 5.62
CA ALA A 29 12.94 9.88 5.25
C ALA A 29 13.03 9.66 3.73
N PHE A 30 11.89 9.65 3.03
CA PHE A 30 11.83 9.57 1.57
C PHE A 30 11.85 10.93 0.88
N ASP A 31 12.07 12.00 1.63
CA ASP A 31 12.13 13.36 1.10
C ASP A 31 10.83 13.82 0.44
N VAL A 32 9.72 13.51 1.06
CA VAL A 32 8.37 13.85 0.58
C VAL A 32 7.92 15.17 1.21
N TRP A 33 7.40 16.07 0.38
CA TRP A 33 6.94 17.39 0.82
C TRP A 33 5.52 17.38 1.32
N GLU A 34 4.62 16.75 0.60
CA GLU A 34 3.20 16.70 0.92
C GLU A 34 2.73 15.27 0.79
N ALA A 35 1.82 14.86 1.64
CA ALA A 35 1.27 13.51 1.64
C ALA A 35 -0.21 13.53 1.99
N ILE A 36 -0.95 12.60 1.43
CA ILE A 36 -2.33 12.36 1.80
C ILE A 36 -2.51 10.91 2.20
N ASN A 37 -3.40 10.68 3.14
CA ASN A 37 -3.77 9.33 3.55
C ASN A 37 -4.97 8.89 2.73
N LEU A 38 -4.82 7.77 2.05
CA LEU A 38 -5.91 7.15 1.32
C LEU A 38 -6.63 6.15 2.22
N ASP A 39 -7.82 5.74 1.81
CA ASP A 39 -8.58 4.76 2.55
C ASP A 39 -7.77 3.48 2.71
N GLY A 40 -7.91 2.86 3.88
CA GLY A 40 -7.16 1.66 4.21
C GLY A 40 -8.08 0.55 4.70
N GLY A 41 -7.55 -0.33 5.50
CA GLY A 41 -8.28 -1.44 6.10
C GLY A 41 -7.79 -2.79 5.65
N GLY A 42 -8.53 -3.82 6.01
CA GLY A 42 -8.13 -5.22 5.79
C GLY A 42 -8.04 -5.63 4.32
N SER A 43 -8.68 -4.88 3.43
CA SER A 43 -8.63 -5.15 1.99
C SER A 43 -7.50 -4.42 1.26
N SER A 44 -6.69 -3.63 1.96
CA SER A 44 -5.58 -2.92 1.34
C SER A 44 -4.63 -3.90 0.65
N THR A 45 -4.44 -3.72 -0.63
CA THR A 45 -3.66 -4.63 -1.46
C THR A 45 -2.72 -3.84 -2.35
N PHE A 46 -1.47 -4.27 -2.37
CA PHE A 46 -0.45 -3.72 -3.26
C PHE A 46 0.06 -4.86 -4.15
N ALA A 47 -0.21 -4.75 -5.44
CA ALA A 47 0.17 -5.78 -6.40
C ALA A 47 1.12 -5.20 -7.45
N VAL A 48 2.09 -6.00 -7.86
CA VAL A 48 3.07 -5.62 -8.87
C VAL A 48 2.96 -6.62 -10.03
N ARG A 49 2.97 -6.10 -11.24
CA ARG A 49 2.94 -6.95 -12.44
C ARG A 49 4.25 -7.72 -12.57
N LYS A 50 4.13 -9.01 -12.75
CA LYS A 50 5.26 -9.91 -13.03
C LYS A 50 4.89 -10.77 -14.22
N ALA A 51 5.55 -10.52 -15.36
CA ALA A 51 5.19 -11.12 -16.64
C ALA A 51 3.73 -10.84 -17.01
N GLU A 52 2.88 -11.83 -17.15
CA GLU A 52 1.47 -11.66 -17.52
C GLU A 52 0.50 -11.68 -16.33
N THR A 53 1.03 -11.77 -15.11
CA THR A 53 0.22 -11.84 -13.90
C THR A 53 0.57 -10.72 -12.94
N PHE A 54 -0.25 -10.57 -11.88
CA PHE A 54 0.04 -9.67 -10.78
C PHE A 54 0.38 -10.48 -9.53
N GLU A 55 1.34 -10.00 -8.78
CA GLU A 55 1.77 -10.59 -7.53
C GLU A 55 1.50 -9.62 -6.39
N THR A 56 0.73 -10.04 -5.40
CA THR A 56 0.45 -9.23 -4.20
C THR A 56 1.70 -9.15 -3.33
N ARG A 57 2.12 -7.96 -2.99
CA ARG A 57 3.35 -7.69 -2.24
C ARG A 57 3.14 -7.40 -0.77
N ASN A 58 1.94 -7.04 -0.36
CA ASN A 58 1.60 -6.87 1.05
C ASN A 58 0.78 -8.06 1.55
N ARG A 59 0.40 -8.02 2.82
CA ARG A 59 -0.45 -9.05 3.44
C ARG A 59 -1.77 -8.43 3.86
N PRO A 60 -2.80 -8.45 2.99
CA PRO A 60 -4.14 -8.00 3.38
C PRO A 60 -4.65 -8.81 4.57
N THR A 61 -5.33 -8.15 5.49
CA THR A 61 -5.82 -8.81 6.71
C THR A 61 -7.22 -9.37 6.59
N ASP A 62 -7.93 -9.15 5.48
CA ASP A 62 -9.23 -9.77 5.26
C ASP A 62 -9.08 -11.28 5.21
N THR A 63 -10.00 -11.99 5.87
CA THR A 63 -9.94 -13.44 6.00
C THR A 63 -10.11 -14.19 4.69
N ALA A 64 -10.79 -13.57 3.72
CA ALA A 64 -11.00 -14.15 2.39
C ALA A 64 -9.81 -13.90 1.43
N GLY A 65 -8.72 -13.30 1.90
CA GLY A 65 -7.60 -12.91 1.06
C GLY A 65 -7.90 -11.64 0.28
N ASP A 66 -7.58 -11.62 -1.00
CA ASP A 66 -7.86 -10.46 -1.83
C ASP A 66 -9.36 -10.29 -2.04
N ARG A 67 -9.85 -9.07 -1.84
CA ARG A 67 -11.26 -8.74 -1.95
C ARG A 67 -11.48 -7.79 -3.10
N GLU A 68 -12.61 -7.92 -3.78
CA GLU A 68 -13.02 -6.94 -4.78
C GLU A 68 -13.23 -5.58 -4.12
N VAL A 69 -12.73 -4.55 -4.78
CA VAL A 69 -12.83 -3.17 -4.30
C VAL A 69 -13.42 -2.29 -5.40
N VAL A 70 -14.03 -1.18 -4.99
CA VAL A 70 -14.73 -0.29 -5.92
C VAL A 70 -13.78 0.43 -6.86
N ASN A 71 -12.59 0.77 -6.38
CA ASN A 71 -11.61 1.50 -7.17
C ASN A 71 -10.19 1.16 -6.75
N GLY A 72 -9.24 1.67 -7.49
CA GLY A 72 -7.83 1.50 -7.18
C GLY A 72 -7.00 2.56 -7.89
N LEU A 73 -5.71 2.54 -7.60
CA LEU A 73 -4.71 3.34 -8.28
C LEU A 73 -3.77 2.43 -9.03
N ALA A 74 -3.39 2.83 -10.23
CA ALA A 74 -2.42 2.08 -11.01
C ALA A 74 -1.28 3.01 -11.46
N ILE A 75 -0.08 2.47 -11.43
CA ILE A 75 1.10 3.12 -12.01
C ILE A 75 1.45 2.34 -13.26
N VAL A 76 1.44 3.02 -14.37
CA VAL A 76 1.68 2.41 -15.68
C VAL A 76 2.89 3.06 -16.32
N LYS A 77 3.78 2.23 -16.84
CA LYS A 77 4.96 2.74 -17.53
C LYS A 77 4.54 3.44 -18.82
N SER A 78 5.09 4.64 -19.05
CA SER A 78 4.87 5.36 -20.30
C SER A 78 5.52 4.62 -21.46
N GLU A 79 4.83 4.58 -22.61
CA GLU A 79 5.35 3.98 -23.84
C GLU A 79 6.25 4.92 -24.63
N ASN A 80 6.35 6.17 -24.21
CA ASN A 80 7.19 7.17 -24.90
C ASN A 80 8.62 7.15 -24.44
#